data_27741bb36408f65e313cb24d2ba2cb1b
#
_entry.id   27741bb36408f65e313cb24d2ba2cb1b
#
_cell.length_a   1.000
_cell.length_b   1.000
_cell.length_c   1.000
_cell.angle_alpha   90.00
_cell.angle_beta   90.00
_cell.angle_gamma   90.00
#
_symmetry.space_group_name_H-M   'P 1'
#
loop_
_entity.id
_entity.type
_entity.pdbx_description
1 polymer ?
#
loop_
_entity_poly.entity_id
_entity_poly.type
_entity_poly.pdbx_seq_one_letter_code
_entity_poly.pdbx_strand_id
1 'polypeptide(L)'
;MSTDETKRERVEISNSFDVAIVGGGIVGLASARELILRHPNLTFTLLEKENELALHQTGHNSGVIHSGIYYTPGSLKAKLCVRGAMLTYQYCQKKGVPYKKCGKLIVAVEREEIPRLKALYERGQVNNVPDLRLIDAKAIREKEPYCRGIMALDSPNTGIVDWRIVALTYGKDFQEAGGTVITDFEASDIKVAAESPAGSAEGLKYPIIIKSSQGKEVRCRFVLTCGGLYSDRLSEISGCGSEPRIVPFRGDYLVLKPEKNYLVKGNIYPVPNPRFPFLGFHFTPRMDGSIWLGPNAVLAFKREGYSLFDFDTQDFVNAISYRGPSGVRALALDAEGNLVDDFVFDGGKGELGSRILHIRNAPSPAASSSMAIAEMIADELEKRFQL
;
A
#
# COMPACT_ATOMS: atom_id res chain seq x y z
N MET A 1 -58.83 -12.86 -2.01
CA MET A 1 -57.42 -13.22 -2.11
C MET A 1 -56.69 -12.01 -2.65
N SER A 2 -56.12 -11.24 -1.77
CA SER A 2 -55.37 -10.02 -2.09
C SER A 2 -53.88 -10.40 -2.06
N THR A 3 -53.23 -10.31 -3.19
CA THR A 3 -51.77 -10.51 -3.31
C THR A 3 -51.11 -9.18 -3.01
N ASP A 4 -50.54 -9.11 -1.82
CA ASP A 4 -49.74 -8.01 -1.35
C ASP A 4 -48.34 -8.16 -1.99
N GLU A 5 -48.13 -7.49 -3.12
CA GLU A 5 -46.81 -7.32 -3.74
C GLU A 5 -46.04 -6.23 -2.97
N THR A 6 -45.24 -6.66 -1.99
CA THR A 6 -44.29 -5.79 -1.34
C THR A 6 -43.28 -5.26 -2.38
N LYS A 7 -43.50 -4.05 -2.88
CA LYS A 7 -42.53 -3.24 -3.59
C LYS A 7 -41.32 -3.05 -2.68
N ARG A 8 -40.25 -3.80 -2.94
CA ARG A 8 -38.90 -3.43 -2.45
C ARG A 8 -38.56 -2.11 -3.12
N GLU A 9 -38.62 -1.01 -2.39
CA GLU A 9 -38.05 0.26 -2.80
C GLU A 9 -36.57 0.00 -3.13
N ARG A 10 -36.20 0.12 -4.39
CA ARG A 10 -34.81 0.27 -4.80
C ARG A 10 -34.37 1.63 -4.26
N VAL A 11 -33.58 1.62 -3.21
CA VAL A 11 -32.82 2.79 -2.79
C VAL A 11 -31.97 3.18 -4.01
N GLU A 12 -32.33 4.24 -4.72
CA GLU A 12 -31.48 4.81 -5.75
C GLU A 12 -30.21 5.29 -5.05
N ILE A 13 -29.11 4.55 -5.25
CA ILE A 13 -27.80 4.96 -4.76
C ILE A 13 -27.47 6.24 -5.54
N SER A 14 -27.30 7.34 -4.84
CA SER A 14 -26.81 8.58 -5.44
C SER A 14 -25.51 8.30 -6.19
N ASN A 15 -25.44 8.70 -7.45
CA ASN A 15 -24.23 8.58 -8.26
C ASN A 15 -23.35 9.83 -8.18
N SER A 16 -23.63 10.72 -7.22
CA SER A 16 -22.95 12.01 -7.06
C SER A 16 -22.40 12.16 -5.63
N PHE A 17 -21.10 12.44 -5.51
CA PHE A 17 -20.38 12.49 -4.24
C PHE A 17 -19.46 13.70 -4.15
N ASP A 18 -19.15 14.18 -2.94
CA ASP A 18 -18.18 15.24 -2.78
C ASP A 18 -16.76 14.74 -3.13
N VAL A 19 -16.37 13.55 -2.68
CA VAL A 19 -15.06 12.97 -2.96
C VAL A 19 -15.21 11.53 -3.45
N ALA A 20 -14.56 11.21 -4.57
CA ALA A 20 -14.39 9.86 -5.06
C ALA A 20 -12.95 9.37 -4.84
N ILE A 21 -12.78 8.21 -4.25
CA ILE A 21 -11.50 7.53 -4.05
C ILE A 21 -11.43 6.36 -5.04
N VAL A 22 -10.41 6.32 -5.90
CA VAL A 22 -10.21 5.25 -6.89
C VAL A 22 -9.12 4.31 -6.44
N GLY A 23 -9.49 3.08 -6.11
CA GLY A 23 -8.61 2.00 -5.65
C GLY A 23 -8.91 1.56 -4.21
N GLY A 24 -9.40 0.32 -4.07
CA GLY A 24 -9.77 -0.34 -2.81
C GLY A 24 -8.64 -1.12 -2.14
N GLY A 25 -7.38 -0.73 -2.38
CA GLY A 25 -6.22 -1.21 -1.64
C GLY A 25 -6.05 -0.51 -0.28
N ILE A 26 -5.04 -0.92 0.49
CA ILE A 26 -4.86 -0.43 1.87
C ILE A 26 -4.66 1.10 1.96
N VAL A 27 -4.01 1.73 0.97
CA VAL A 27 -3.82 3.18 0.95
C VAL A 27 -5.14 3.90 0.69
N GLY A 28 -5.93 3.45 -0.30
CA GLY A 28 -7.24 4.03 -0.60
C GLY A 28 -8.23 3.87 0.55
N LEU A 29 -8.29 2.68 1.15
CA LEU A 29 -9.18 2.39 2.27
C LEU A 29 -8.80 3.16 3.54
N ALA A 30 -7.50 3.27 3.85
CA ALA A 30 -7.04 4.08 4.98
C ALA A 30 -7.37 5.56 4.77
N SER A 31 -7.14 6.09 3.55
CA SER A 31 -7.45 7.48 3.20
C SER A 31 -8.94 7.77 3.20
N ALA A 32 -9.75 6.87 2.65
CA ALA A 32 -11.22 6.99 2.66
C ALA A 32 -11.76 7.06 4.09
N ARG A 33 -11.26 6.16 4.95
CA ARG A 33 -11.60 6.15 6.38
C ARG A 33 -11.19 7.44 7.08
N GLU A 34 -9.97 7.91 6.88
CA GLU A 34 -9.47 9.13 7.52
C GLU A 34 -10.28 10.35 7.09
N LEU A 35 -10.53 10.50 5.79
CA LEU A 35 -11.28 11.61 5.23
C LEU A 35 -12.72 11.68 5.74
N ILE A 36 -13.45 10.55 5.74
CA ILE A 36 -14.86 10.56 6.20
C ILE A 36 -14.96 10.85 7.70
N LEU A 37 -13.97 10.43 8.49
CA LEU A 37 -13.94 10.72 9.92
C LEU A 37 -13.63 12.19 10.21
N ARG A 38 -12.81 12.85 9.38
CA ARG A 38 -12.51 14.28 9.50
C ARG A 38 -13.65 15.17 8.97
N HIS A 39 -14.33 14.72 7.90
CA HIS A 39 -15.35 15.48 7.20
C HIS A 39 -16.72 14.76 7.15
N PRO A 40 -17.37 14.53 8.28
CA PRO A 40 -18.61 13.74 8.35
C PRO A 40 -19.80 14.38 7.60
N ASN A 41 -19.69 15.65 7.20
CA ASN A 41 -20.73 16.37 6.43
C ASN A 41 -20.56 16.23 4.92
N LEU A 42 -19.45 15.64 4.44
CA LEU A 42 -19.22 15.37 3.03
C LEU A 42 -19.63 13.94 2.65
N THR A 43 -19.97 13.74 1.40
CA THR A 43 -20.30 12.43 0.85
C THR A 43 -19.11 11.81 0.15
N PHE A 44 -18.82 10.54 0.45
CA PHE A 44 -17.65 9.83 -0.06
C PHE A 44 -18.03 8.54 -0.77
N THR A 45 -17.34 8.24 -1.88
CA THR A 45 -17.40 6.93 -2.52
C THR A 45 -15.99 6.38 -2.76
N LEU A 46 -15.85 5.06 -2.66
CA LEU A 46 -14.66 4.33 -3.03
C LEU A 46 -14.99 3.38 -4.18
N LEU A 47 -14.22 3.51 -5.27
CA LEU A 47 -14.38 2.76 -6.51
C LEU A 47 -13.26 1.72 -6.61
N GLU A 48 -13.61 0.44 -6.72
CA GLU A 48 -12.67 -0.67 -6.87
C GLU A 48 -12.99 -1.46 -8.15
N LYS A 49 -11.95 -1.79 -8.93
CA LYS A 49 -12.10 -2.50 -10.20
C LYS A 49 -12.50 -3.97 -10.02
N GLU A 50 -12.05 -4.59 -8.94
CA GLU A 50 -12.37 -5.97 -8.61
C GLU A 50 -13.74 -6.08 -7.92
N ASN A 51 -14.23 -7.30 -7.81
CA ASN A 51 -15.47 -7.60 -7.09
C ASN A 51 -15.32 -7.57 -5.56
N GLU A 52 -14.08 -7.53 -5.07
CA GLU A 52 -13.74 -7.46 -3.64
C GLU A 52 -12.62 -6.44 -3.38
N LEU A 53 -12.54 -5.94 -2.15
CA LEU A 53 -11.49 -5.05 -1.70
C LEU A 53 -10.20 -5.81 -1.37
N ALA A 54 -9.06 -5.12 -1.50
CA ALA A 54 -7.74 -5.60 -1.05
C ALA A 54 -7.24 -6.89 -1.72
N LEU A 55 -7.63 -7.19 -2.96
CA LEU A 55 -7.25 -8.41 -3.67
C LEU A 55 -5.81 -8.42 -4.18
N HIS A 56 -5.20 -7.24 -4.42
CA HIS A 56 -3.87 -7.15 -5.02
C HIS A 56 -2.73 -7.05 -3.97
N GLN A 57 -1.81 -6.08 -4.11
CA GLN A 57 -0.62 -5.93 -3.25
C GLN A 57 -0.94 -5.99 -1.75
N THR A 58 -2.13 -5.54 -1.35
CA THR A 58 -2.59 -5.56 0.05
C THR A 58 -2.77 -6.98 0.58
N GLY A 59 -3.25 -7.91 -0.24
CA GLY A 59 -3.39 -9.33 0.08
C GLY A 59 -2.13 -10.16 -0.21
N HIS A 60 -1.17 -9.63 -1.01
CA HIS A 60 -0.01 -10.35 -1.52
C HIS A 60 1.31 -9.72 -1.04
N ASN A 61 1.59 -9.83 0.25
CA ASN A 61 2.78 -9.26 0.91
C ASN A 61 3.30 -10.14 2.05
N SER A 62 4.42 -9.75 2.66
CA SER A 62 5.04 -10.50 3.76
C SER A 62 4.26 -10.47 5.07
N GLY A 63 3.29 -9.58 5.26
CA GLY A 63 2.56 -9.42 6.52
C GLY A 63 3.34 -8.72 7.63
N VAL A 64 4.54 -8.23 7.36
CA VAL A 64 5.40 -7.60 8.38
C VAL A 64 4.93 -6.18 8.69
N ILE A 65 4.81 -5.86 9.97
CA ILE A 65 4.70 -4.49 10.49
C ILE A 65 6.13 -3.97 10.65
N HIS A 66 6.61 -3.21 9.66
CA HIS A 66 7.97 -2.70 9.63
C HIS A 66 8.19 -1.58 10.66
N SER A 67 9.38 -1.50 11.24
CA SER A 67 9.74 -0.53 12.28
C SER A 67 10.50 0.72 11.79
N GLY A 68 10.93 0.79 10.52
CA GLY A 68 11.59 1.99 9.97
C GLY A 68 13.12 1.98 9.95
N ILE A 69 13.77 0.84 10.21
CA ILE A 69 15.24 0.71 10.37
C ILE A 69 16.01 1.08 9.09
N TYR A 70 15.50 0.66 7.92
CA TYR A 70 16.26 0.70 6.67
C TYR A 70 16.26 2.05 5.95
N TYR A 71 15.29 2.91 6.26
CA TYR A 71 15.00 4.09 5.45
C TYR A 71 15.93 5.26 5.76
N THR A 72 16.22 6.06 4.74
CA THR A 72 17.07 7.23 4.87
C THR A 72 16.50 8.20 5.91
N PRO A 73 17.27 8.62 6.91
CA PRO A 73 16.81 9.57 7.90
C PRO A 73 16.27 10.85 7.26
N GLY A 74 15.14 11.33 7.78
CA GLY A 74 14.46 12.51 7.25
C GLY A 74 13.51 12.28 6.08
N SER A 75 13.59 11.12 5.37
CA SER A 75 12.65 10.77 4.30
C SER A 75 11.22 10.57 4.82
N LEU A 76 10.24 10.72 3.92
CA LEU A 76 8.85 10.41 4.24
C LEU A 76 8.68 8.95 4.66
N LYS A 77 9.37 8.02 3.98
CA LYS A 77 9.37 6.60 4.34
C LYS A 77 9.77 6.36 5.80
N ALA A 78 10.84 6.99 6.27
CA ALA A 78 11.29 6.83 7.65
C ALA A 78 10.25 7.35 8.64
N LYS A 79 9.78 8.58 8.46
CA LYS A 79 8.81 9.24 9.33
C LYS A 79 7.48 8.48 9.38
N LEU A 80 6.92 8.18 8.21
CA LEU A 80 5.62 7.53 8.10
C LEU A 80 5.65 6.07 8.57
N CYS A 81 6.80 5.36 8.42
CA CYS A 81 6.91 3.98 8.88
C CYS A 81 6.89 3.87 10.41
N VAL A 82 7.69 4.67 11.10
CA VAL A 82 7.74 4.65 12.57
C VAL A 82 6.38 5.03 13.17
N ARG A 83 5.78 6.15 12.69
CA ARG A 83 4.44 6.58 13.11
C ARG A 83 3.38 5.54 12.77
N GLY A 84 3.38 5.03 11.54
CA GLY A 84 2.39 4.09 11.04
C GLY A 84 2.43 2.76 11.77
N ALA A 85 3.62 2.25 12.14
CA ALA A 85 3.73 1.04 12.95
C ALA A 85 3.02 1.19 14.31
N MET A 86 3.23 2.32 14.99
CA MET A 86 2.54 2.62 16.25
C MET A 86 1.01 2.68 16.06
N LEU A 87 0.55 3.44 15.07
CA LEU A 87 -0.88 3.58 14.76
C LEU A 87 -1.50 2.23 14.38
N THR A 88 -0.79 1.38 13.64
CA THR A 88 -1.25 0.03 13.29
C THR A 88 -1.51 -0.83 14.53
N TYR A 89 -0.58 -0.86 15.49
CA TYR A 89 -0.79 -1.62 16.73
C TYR A 89 -1.97 -1.09 17.53
N GLN A 90 -2.10 0.21 17.68
CA GLN A 90 -3.23 0.85 18.38
C GLN A 90 -4.55 0.52 17.68
N TYR A 91 -4.59 0.59 16.36
CA TYR A 91 -5.76 0.28 15.58
C TYR A 91 -6.16 -1.20 15.68
N CYS A 92 -5.21 -2.11 15.49
CA CYS A 92 -5.46 -3.54 15.61
C CYS A 92 -5.98 -3.90 17.00
N GLN A 93 -5.40 -3.34 18.05
CA GLN A 93 -5.88 -3.54 19.43
C GLN A 93 -7.30 -2.99 19.62
N LYS A 94 -7.59 -1.78 19.13
CA LYS A 94 -8.91 -1.15 19.24
C LYS A 94 -10.00 -1.93 18.50
N LYS A 95 -9.66 -2.50 17.34
CA LYS A 95 -10.61 -3.20 16.45
C LYS A 95 -10.63 -4.72 16.61
N GLY A 96 -9.80 -5.27 17.48
CA GLY A 96 -9.70 -6.72 17.67
C GLY A 96 -9.07 -7.45 16.47
N VAL A 97 -8.29 -6.75 15.63
CA VAL A 97 -7.57 -7.38 14.52
C VAL A 97 -6.37 -8.14 15.07
N PRO A 98 -6.25 -9.45 14.80
CA PRO A 98 -5.14 -10.25 15.31
C PRO A 98 -3.79 -9.78 14.76
N TYR A 99 -2.82 -9.61 15.63
CA TYR A 99 -1.43 -9.32 15.29
C TYR A 99 -0.47 -9.98 16.28
N LYS A 100 0.81 -10.10 15.92
CA LYS A 100 1.82 -10.66 16.81
C LYS A 100 3.09 -9.82 16.77
N LYS A 101 3.53 -9.30 17.93
CA LYS A 101 4.86 -8.68 18.09
C LYS A 101 5.91 -9.77 18.28
N CYS A 102 6.31 -10.41 17.19
CA CYS A 102 7.28 -11.51 17.22
C CYS A 102 8.74 -11.06 17.14
N GLY A 103 8.99 -9.77 16.98
CA GLY A 103 10.32 -9.21 16.83
C GLY A 103 10.95 -9.45 15.45
N LYS A 104 12.14 -8.87 15.28
CA LYS A 104 13.01 -9.06 14.12
C LYS A 104 14.47 -9.08 14.56
N LEU A 105 15.21 -10.05 14.08
CA LEU A 105 16.68 -10.05 14.12
C LEU A 105 17.22 -9.75 12.71
N ILE A 106 18.14 -8.78 12.59
CA ILE A 106 18.98 -8.59 11.41
C ILE A 106 20.35 -9.15 11.78
N VAL A 107 20.73 -10.27 11.17
CA VAL A 107 21.82 -11.12 11.63
C VAL A 107 23.04 -10.97 10.74
N ALA A 108 24.18 -10.63 11.33
CA ALA A 108 25.48 -10.72 10.71
C ALA A 108 26.08 -12.12 10.94
N VAL A 109 26.39 -12.81 9.86
CA VAL A 109 27.01 -14.14 9.89
C VAL A 109 28.51 -14.07 9.65
N GLU A 110 29.01 -12.98 9.05
CA GLU A 110 30.39 -12.73 8.74
C GLU A 110 30.87 -11.41 9.36
N ARG A 111 32.20 -11.31 9.62
CA ARG A 111 32.78 -10.13 10.26
C ARG A 111 32.65 -8.87 9.42
N GLU A 112 32.69 -9.01 8.12
CA GLU A 112 32.53 -7.92 7.11
C GLU A 112 31.16 -7.29 7.13
N GLU A 113 30.15 -7.96 7.69
CA GLU A 113 28.79 -7.46 7.82
C GLU A 113 28.60 -6.57 9.05
N ILE A 114 29.48 -6.68 10.07
CA ILE A 114 29.35 -5.95 11.34
C ILE A 114 29.34 -4.43 11.16
N PRO A 115 30.19 -3.81 10.34
CA PRO A 115 30.14 -2.36 10.13
C PRO A 115 28.78 -1.90 9.54
N ARG A 116 28.25 -2.67 8.58
CA ARG A 116 26.92 -2.40 7.97
C ARG A 116 25.79 -2.56 8.97
N LEU A 117 25.86 -3.57 9.84
CA LEU A 117 24.89 -3.79 10.90
C LEU A 117 24.88 -2.64 11.91
N LYS A 118 26.07 -2.15 12.32
CA LYS A 118 26.19 -0.98 13.20
C LYS A 118 25.63 0.30 12.56
N ALA A 119 25.92 0.53 11.29
CA ALA A 119 25.35 1.66 10.53
C ALA A 119 23.81 1.59 10.45
N LEU A 120 23.22 0.39 10.35
CA LEU A 120 21.78 0.21 10.44
C LEU A 120 21.22 0.53 11.83
N TYR A 121 21.94 0.15 12.88
CA TYR A 121 21.57 0.50 14.25
C TYR A 121 21.53 2.01 14.46
N GLU A 122 22.61 2.72 14.07
CA GLU A 122 22.68 4.17 14.13
C GLU A 122 21.57 4.85 13.33
N ARG A 123 21.34 4.36 12.11
CA ARG A 123 20.23 4.84 11.25
C ARG A 123 18.87 4.66 11.92
N GLY A 124 18.62 3.48 12.50
CA GLY A 124 17.38 3.19 13.20
C GLY A 124 17.17 4.11 14.41
N GLN A 125 18.24 4.44 15.13
CA GLN A 125 18.18 5.40 16.25
C GLN A 125 17.84 6.81 15.76
N VAL A 126 18.46 7.29 14.66
CA VAL A 126 18.14 8.59 14.06
C VAL A 126 16.70 8.64 13.56
N ASN A 127 16.16 7.51 13.09
CA ASN A 127 14.76 7.37 12.69
C ASN A 127 13.79 7.26 13.87
N ASN A 128 14.28 7.28 15.12
CA ASN A 128 13.50 7.08 16.35
C ASN A 128 12.78 5.71 16.39
N VAL A 129 13.41 4.66 15.85
CA VAL A 129 12.89 3.28 16.00
C VAL A 129 13.08 2.84 17.45
N PRO A 130 11.99 2.50 18.18
CA PRO A 130 12.10 2.21 19.60
C PRO A 130 12.77 0.87 19.91
N ASP A 131 13.48 0.81 21.03
CA ASP A 131 14.03 -0.39 21.66
C ASP A 131 15.04 -1.20 20.82
N LEU A 132 15.70 -0.57 19.84
CA LEU A 132 16.74 -1.24 19.06
C LEU A 132 17.95 -1.59 19.93
N ARG A 133 18.49 -2.78 19.74
CA ARG A 133 19.67 -3.27 20.46
C ARG A 133 20.60 -4.06 19.56
N LEU A 134 21.91 -3.87 19.72
CA LEU A 134 22.91 -4.80 19.21
C LEU A 134 23.08 -5.94 20.21
N ILE A 135 22.99 -7.17 19.74
CA ILE A 135 23.11 -8.38 20.56
C ILE A 135 24.17 -9.32 20.02
N ASP A 136 24.78 -10.08 20.90
CA ASP A 136 25.84 -11.06 20.60
C ASP A 136 25.26 -12.44 20.16
N ALA A 137 26.18 -13.35 19.81
CA ALA A 137 25.84 -14.70 19.37
C ALA A 137 25.10 -15.53 20.44
N LYS A 138 25.31 -15.25 21.74
CA LYS A 138 24.58 -15.93 22.82
C LYS A 138 23.14 -15.47 22.86
N ALA A 139 22.91 -14.17 22.89
CA ALA A 139 21.57 -13.59 22.90
C ALA A 139 20.77 -13.93 21.62
N ILE A 140 21.45 -14.07 20.46
CA ILE A 140 20.78 -14.57 19.23
C ILE A 140 20.19 -15.95 19.49
N ARG A 141 20.97 -16.90 20.05
CA ARG A 141 20.51 -18.27 20.30
C ARG A 141 19.44 -18.38 21.38
N GLU A 142 19.44 -17.47 22.35
CA GLU A 142 18.39 -17.41 23.36
C GLU A 142 17.03 -17.02 22.74
N LYS A 143 17.03 -16.11 21.76
CA LYS A 143 15.81 -15.68 21.03
C LYS A 143 15.42 -16.68 19.93
N GLU A 144 16.37 -17.04 19.08
CA GLU A 144 16.24 -17.92 17.91
C GLU A 144 17.22 -19.09 18.01
N PRO A 145 16.86 -20.21 18.68
CA PRO A 145 17.79 -21.29 19.01
C PRO A 145 18.52 -21.91 17.82
N TYR A 146 17.88 -21.88 16.65
CA TYR A 146 18.42 -22.46 15.41
C TYR A 146 19.12 -21.43 14.53
N CYS A 147 19.05 -20.15 14.85
CA CYS A 147 19.76 -19.10 14.13
C CYS A 147 21.24 -19.10 14.50
N ARG A 148 22.12 -18.94 13.50
CA ARG A 148 23.56 -18.79 13.68
C ARG A 148 23.98 -17.41 13.20
N GLY A 149 24.70 -16.69 14.03
CA GLY A 149 25.22 -15.36 13.74
C GLY A 149 26.23 -14.95 14.78
N ILE A 150 27.05 -13.97 14.45
CA ILE A 150 28.10 -13.42 15.34
C ILE A 150 27.60 -12.16 16.06
N MET A 151 26.71 -11.41 15.44
CA MET A 151 26.05 -10.23 16.00
C MET A 151 24.69 -10.02 15.30
N ALA A 152 23.73 -9.45 16.00
CA ALA A 152 22.47 -9.08 15.37
C ALA A 152 21.95 -7.72 15.88
N LEU A 153 21.15 -7.07 15.05
CA LEU A 153 20.29 -5.96 15.44
C LEU A 153 18.92 -6.52 15.79
N ASP A 154 18.57 -6.39 17.07
CA ASP A 154 17.29 -6.81 17.63
C ASP A 154 16.29 -5.65 17.58
N SER A 155 15.16 -5.85 16.94
CA SER A 155 14.01 -4.92 16.86
C SER A 155 12.76 -5.58 17.43
N PRO A 156 12.53 -5.51 18.73
CA PRO A 156 11.45 -6.23 19.41
C PRO A 156 10.04 -5.74 19.02
N ASN A 157 9.92 -4.52 18.54
CA ASN A 157 8.66 -3.90 18.14
C ASN A 157 8.25 -4.18 16.68
N THR A 158 9.05 -4.94 15.93
CA THR A 158 8.61 -5.49 14.63
C THR A 158 7.59 -6.60 14.88
N GLY A 159 6.54 -6.63 14.08
CA GLY A 159 5.50 -7.65 14.20
C GLY A 159 4.99 -8.15 12.88
N ILE A 160 3.94 -8.94 12.96
CA ILE A 160 3.21 -9.48 11.81
C ILE A 160 1.71 -9.27 11.99
N VAL A 161 1.02 -9.13 10.86
CA VAL A 161 -0.42 -8.98 10.76
C VAL A 161 -0.88 -9.48 9.38
N ASP A 162 -2.15 -9.80 9.24
CA ASP A 162 -2.76 -9.93 7.91
C ASP A 162 -3.23 -8.56 7.41
N TRP A 163 -2.50 -7.99 6.45
CA TRP A 163 -2.81 -6.66 5.91
C TRP A 163 -4.13 -6.62 5.14
N ARG A 164 -4.62 -7.75 4.61
CA ARG A 164 -5.94 -7.83 3.98
C ARG A 164 -7.02 -7.61 5.04
N ILE A 165 -6.92 -8.27 6.19
CA ILE A 165 -7.87 -8.09 7.30
C ILE A 165 -7.86 -6.64 7.80
N VAL A 166 -6.68 -6.04 7.97
CA VAL A 166 -6.56 -4.62 8.37
C VAL A 166 -7.26 -3.71 7.35
N ALA A 167 -7.01 -3.89 6.07
CA ALA A 167 -7.60 -3.08 5.01
C ALA A 167 -9.13 -3.25 4.92
N LEU A 168 -9.63 -4.48 5.04
CA LEU A 168 -11.08 -4.74 5.08
C LEU A 168 -11.74 -4.10 6.30
N THR A 169 -11.02 -4.04 7.44
CA THR A 169 -11.50 -3.36 8.64
C THR A 169 -11.57 -1.84 8.43
N TYR A 170 -10.61 -1.23 7.69
CA TYR A 170 -10.72 0.17 7.26
C TYR A 170 -11.95 0.40 6.37
N GLY A 171 -12.20 -0.51 5.41
CA GLY A 171 -13.38 -0.45 4.55
C GLY A 171 -14.69 -0.54 5.33
N LYS A 172 -14.73 -1.40 6.34
CA LYS A 172 -15.88 -1.51 7.25
C LYS A 172 -16.11 -0.20 8.03
N ASP A 173 -15.04 0.38 8.62
CA ASP A 173 -15.12 1.66 9.32
C ASP A 173 -15.63 2.77 8.41
N PHE A 174 -15.16 2.81 7.15
CA PHE A 174 -15.58 3.77 6.14
C PHE A 174 -17.08 3.64 5.84
N GLN A 175 -17.58 2.41 5.63
CA GLN A 175 -19.00 2.16 5.36
C GLN A 175 -19.87 2.45 6.59
N GLU A 176 -19.43 2.09 7.79
CA GLU A 176 -20.13 2.40 9.04
C GLU A 176 -20.24 3.92 9.29
N ALA A 177 -19.29 4.70 8.79
CA ALA A 177 -19.32 6.17 8.82
C ALA A 177 -20.17 6.79 7.69
N GLY A 178 -20.84 5.99 6.85
CA GLY A 178 -21.69 6.45 5.76
C GLY A 178 -21.05 6.49 4.37
N GLY A 179 -19.81 5.99 4.23
CA GLY A 179 -19.13 5.89 2.94
C GLY A 179 -19.72 4.81 2.04
N THR A 180 -19.76 5.08 0.75
CA THR A 180 -20.24 4.13 -0.28
C THR A 180 -19.06 3.41 -0.94
N VAL A 181 -19.11 2.09 -1.00
CA VAL A 181 -18.13 1.27 -1.75
C VAL A 181 -18.81 0.71 -2.99
N ILE A 182 -18.19 0.93 -4.16
CA ILE A 182 -18.65 0.42 -5.45
C ILE A 182 -17.53 -0.46 -6.02
N THR A 183 -17.79 -1.74 -6.08
CA THR A 183 -16.91 -2.76 -6.71
C THR A 183 -17.31 -2.98 -8.18
N ASP A 184 -16.53 -3.78 -8.91
CA ASP A 184 -16.69 -3.98 -10.35
C ASP A 184 -16.77 -2.64 -11.11
N PHE A 185 -15.89 -1.70 -10.71
CA PHE A 185 -15.79 -0.36 -11.27
C PHE A 185 -14.34 -0.06 -11.66
N GLU A 186 -13.90 -0.56 -12.80
CA GLU A 186 -12.60 -0.23 -13.38
C GLU A 186 -12.65 1.15 -14.03
N ALA A 187 -12.07 2.15 -13.39
CA ALA A 187 -12.03 3.52 -13.92
C ALA A 187 -11.21 3.57 -15.22
N SER A 188 -11.86 3.97 -16.32
CA SER A 188 -11.28 4.06 -17.67
C SER A 188 -11.17 5.49 -18.20
N ASP A 189 -11.89 6.44 -17.62
CA ASP A 189 -11.87 7.85 -18.02
C ASP A 189 -12.18 8.75 -16.80
N ILE A 190 -11.46 9.85 -16.67
CA ILE A 190 -11.70 10.88 -15.62
C ILE A 190 -11.61 12.23 -16.28
N LYS A 191 -12.75 12.94 -16.35
CA LYS A 191 -12.82 14.23 -17.03
C LYS A 191 -13.78 15.20 -16.37
N VAL A 192 -13.61 16.47 -16.68
CA VAL A 192 -14.62 17.48 -16.35
C VAL A 192 -15.80 17.33 -17.32
N ALA A 193 -17.01 17.37 -16.78
CA ALA A 193 -18.22 17.33 -17.61
C ALA A 193 -18.20 18.54 -18.56
N ALA A 194 -18.42 18.30 -19.86
CA ALA A 194 -18.70 19.38 -20.77
C ALA A 194 -19.93 20.16 -20.24
N GLU A 195 -19.91 21.49 -20.34
CA GLU A 195 -21.04 22.32 -19.93
C GLU A 195 -22.32 21.74 -20.56
N SER A 196 -23.22 21.24 -19.72
CA SER A 196 -24.55 20.84 -20.20
C SER A 196 -25.24 22.08 -20.78
N PRO A 197 -25.92 22.01 -21.96
CA PRO A 197 -26.59 23.12 -22.57
C PRO A 197 -27.71 23.74 -21.72
N ALA A 198 -28.08 23.10 -20.62
CA ALA A 198 -29.03 23.61 -19.63
C ALA A 198 -28.37 23.41 -18.26
N GLY A 199 -27.58 24.38 -17.79
CA GLY A 199 -26.86 24.35 -16.50
C GLY A 199 -27.64 23.66 -15.37
N SER A 200 -27.58 22.33 -15.33
CA SER A 200 -28.19 21.60 -14.22
C SER A 200 -27.36 21.92 -12.96
N ALA A 201 -28.06 22.31 -11.89
CA ALA A 201 -27.45 22.62 -10.60
C ALA A 201 -26.52 21.49 -10.12
N GLU A 202 -26.82 20.24 -10.48
CA GLU A 202 -26.01 19.04 -10.18
C GLU A 202 -24.70 19.00 -10.96
N GLY A 203 -24.69 19.36 -12.25
CA GLY A 203 -23.46 19.42 -13.06
C GLY A 203 -22.49 20.49 -12.58
N LEU A 204 -22.99 21.62 -12.07
CA LEU A 204 -22.17 22.66 -11.45
C LEU A 204 -21.61 22.22 -10.09
N LYS A 205 -22.36 21.45 -9.32
CA LYS A 205 -21.92 20.96 -8.00
C LYS A 205 -20.92 19.82 -8.10
N TYR A 206 -21.08 18.88 -9.05
CA TYR A 206 -20.26 17.67 -9.22
C TYR A 206 -19.68 17.62 -10.64
N PRO A 207 -18.68 18.46 -10.95
CA PRO A 207 -18.22 18.68 -12.31
C PRO A 207 -17.36 17.54 -12.88
N ILE A 208 -16.84 16.62 -12.06
CA ILE A 208 -16.02 15.52 -12.54
C ILE A 208 -16.89 14.30 -12.81
N ILE A 209 -16.64 13.65 -13.95
CA ILE A 209 -17.24 12.36 -14.31
C ILE A 209 -16.11 11.33 -14.33
N ILE A 210 -16.28 10.25 -13.57
CA ILE A 210 -15.47 9.04 -13.63
C ILE A 210 -16.30 7.98 -14.34
N LYS A 211 -15.78 7.45 -15.46
CA LYS A 211 -16.41 6.35 -16.21
C LYS A 211 -15.68 5.04 -15.96
N SER A 212 -16.46 3.97 -15.82
CA SER A 212 -15.92 2.63 -15.81
C SER A 212 -15.77 2.07 -17.24
N SER A 213 -14.91 1.06 -17.40
CA SER A 213 -14.78 0.28 -18.65
C SER A 213 -16.10 -0.40 -19.08
N GLN A 214 -17.05 -0.56 -18.15
CA GLN A 214 -18.38 -1.14 -18.37
C GLN A 214 -19.47 -0.08 -18.63
N GLY A 215 -19.10 1.22 -18.73
CA GLY A 215 -20.03 2.31 -18.99
C GLY A 215 -20.80 2.84 -17.77
N LYS A 216 -20.50 2.38 -16.55
CA LYS A 216 -21.03 2.99 -15.32
C LYS A 216 -20.40 4.37 -15.13
N GLU A 217 -21.13 5.33 -14.56
CA GLU A 217 -20.65 6.67 -14.30
C GLU A 217 -20.87 7.07 -12.85
N VAL A 218 -19.87 7.78 -12.28
CA VAL A 218 -19.93 8.43 -10.97
C VAL A 218 -19.53 9.90 -11.16
N ARG A 219 -20.27 10.81 -10.53
CA ARG A 219 -19.97 12.24 -10.50
C ARG A 219 -19.39 12.65 -9.16
N CYS A 220 -18.44 13.58 -9.18
CA CYS A 220 -17.87 14.08 -7.92
C CYS A 220 -17.31 15.51 -8.05
N ARG A 221 -16.99 16.09 -6.90
CA ARG A 221 -16.28 17.39 -6.84
C ARG A 221 -14.79 17.20 -6.92
N PHE A 222 -14.28 16.18 -6.22
CA PHE A 222 -12.86 15.91 -6.08
C PHE A 222 -12.56 14.42 -6.23
N VAL A 223 -11.36 14.10 -6.69
CA VAL A 223 -10.88 12.73 -6.90
C VAL A 223 -9.54 12.51 -6.20
N LEU A 224 -9.46 11.40 -5.46
CA LEU A 224 -8.21 10.84 -4.98
C LEU A 224 -7.95 9.50 -5.69
N THR A 225 -6.80 9.32 -6.33
CA THR A 225 -6.46 8.03 -6.92
C THR A 225 -5.38 7.29 -6.12
N CYS A 226 -5.64 6.03 -5.79
CA CYS A 226 -4.77 5.12 -5.05
C CYS A 226 -4.59 3.81 -5.82
N GLY A 227 -4.21 3.91 -7.10
CA GLY A 227 -4.24 2.82 -8.08
C GLY A 227 -3.14 1.75 -7.94
N GLY A 228 -2.21 1.88 -6.97
CA GLY A 228 -1.15 0.90 -6.76
C GLY A 228 -0.36 0.61 -8.04
N LEU A 229 -0.42 -0.63 -8.55
CA LEU A 229 0.23 -1.03 -9.80
C LEU A 229 -0.26 -0.27 -11.04
N TYR A 230 -1.43 0.37 -10.98
CA TYR A 230 -2.03 1.14 -12.08
C TYR A 230 -1.99 2.65 -11.86
N SER A 231 -1.21 3.14 -10.87
CA SER A 231 -1.19 4.57 -10.51
C SER A 231 -0.76 5.48 -11.65
N ASP A 232 0.21 5.05 -12.48
CA ASP A 232 0.65 5.77 -13.68
C ASP A 232 -0.45 5.83 -14.74
N ARG A 233 -1.13 4.72 -15.03
CA ARG A 233 -2.24 4.68 -15.99
C ARG A 233 -3.44 5.54 -15.54
N LEU A 234 -3.79 5.50 -14.25
CA LEU A 234 -4.84 6.36 -13.71
C LEU A 234 -4.52 7.86 -13.84
N SER A 235 -3.26 8.24 -13.72
CA SER A 235 -2.87 9.62 -13.94
C SER A 235 -2.86 10.01 -15.44
N GLU A 236 -2.48 9.09 -16.32
CA GLU A 236 -2.52 9.30 -17.77
C GLU A 236 -3.94 9.56 -18.29
N ILE A 237 -4.96 8.78 -17.84
CA ILE A 237 -6.35 8.99 -18.26
C ILE A 237 -6.96 10.30 -17.75
N SER A 238 -6.34 10.96 -16.78
CA SER A 238 -6.70 12.31 -16.33
C SER A 238 -5.86 13.42 -16.98
N GLY A 239 -5.06 13.09 -18.01
CA GLY A 239 -4.23 14.03 -18.75
C GLY A 239 -2.89 14.39 -18.10
N CYS A 240 -2.46 13.67 -17.05
CA CYS A 240 -1.12 13.82 -16.48
C CYS A 240 -0.04 13.16 -17.35
N GLY A 241 1.23 13.50 -17.08
CA GLY A 241 2.37 12.82 -17.71
C GLY A 241 2.50 11.35 -17.33
N SER A 242 3.20 10.57 -18.16
CA SER A 242 3.42 9.13 -17.95
C SER A 242 4.39 8.82 -16.82
N GLU A 243 5.16 9.78 -16.33
CA GLU A 243 6.20 9.57 -15.32
C GLU A 243 5.81 10.05 -13.94
N PRO A 244 6.29 9.34 -12.89
CA PRO A 244 7.06 8.09 -12.92
C PRO A 244 6.20 6.92 -13.40
N ARG A 245 6.82 5.97 -14.14
CA ARG A 245 6.15 4.74 -14.61
C ARG A 245 6.26 3.64 -13.58
N ILE A 246 5.23 2.80 -13.51
CA ILE A 246 5.23 1.63 -12.64
C ILE A 246 5.68 0.41 -13.42
N VAL A 247 6.79 -0.17 -12.98
CA VAL A 247 7.31 -1.44 -13.48
C VAL A 247 7.03 -2.52 -12.43
N PRO A 248 6.28 -3.59 -12.79
CA PRO A 248 5.94 -4.64 -11.85
C PRO A 248 7.08 -5.65 -11.67
N PHE A 249 7.39 -5.98 -10.44
CA PHE A 249 8.33 -7.04 -10.10
C PHE A 249 7.69 -8.03 -9.13
N ARG A 250 7.86 -9.33 -9.34
CA ARG A 250 7.27 -10.39 -8.52
C ARG A 250 8.27 -10.98 -7.54
N GLY A 251 7.85 -11.21 -6.30
CA GLY A 251 8.58 -11.93 -5.27
C GLY A 251 7.96 -13.27 -4.96
N ASP A 252 8.64 -14.33 -5.34
CA ASP A 252 8.21 -15.69 -5.01
C ASP A 252 8.78 -16.09 -3.65
N TYR A 253 7.96 -16.78 -2.86
CA TYR A 253 8.33 -17.30 -1.56
C TYR A 253 8.34 -18.82 -1.56
N LEU A 254 9.25 -19.39 -0.79
CA LEU A 254 9.17 -20.77 -0.34
C LEU A 254 8.47 -20.81 1.01
N VAL A 255 7.76 -21.88 1.30
CA VAL A 255 7.11 -22.09 2.59
C VAL A 255 7.78 -23.27 3.28
N LEU A 256 8.16 -23.11 4.55
CA LEU A 256 8.69 -24.24 5.33
C LEU A 256 7.62 -25.32 5.46
N LYS A 257 8.04 -26.57 5.44
CA LYS A 257 7.16 -27.68 5.78
C LYS A 257 6.64 -27.50 7.22
N PRO A 258 5.35 -27.74 7.49
CA PRO A 258 4.75 -27.48 8.80
C PRO A 258 5.52 -28.06 9.99
N GLU A 259 6.07 -29.26 9.83
CA GLU A 259 6.89 -29.95 10.85
C GLU A 259 8.26 -29.25 11.11
N LYS A 260 8.61 -28.22 10.34
CA LYS A 260 9.82 -27.42 10.51
C LYS A 260 9.56 -25.99 10.99
N ASN A 261 8.30 -25.59 11.19
CA ASN A 261 7.96 -24.23 11.61
C ASN A 261 8.57 -23.84 12.96
N TYR A 262 8.87 -24.82 13.83
CA TYR A 262 9.53 -24.60 15.12
C TYR A 262 10.94 -24.02 15.03
N LEU A 263 11.56 -24.08 13.85
CA LEU A 263 12.91 -23.54 13.61
C LEU A 263 12.98 -22.00 13.67
N VAL A 264 11.85 -21.32 13.50
CA VAL A 264 11.77 -19.86 13.41
C VAL A 264 10.66 -19.33 14.29
N LYS A 265 10.98 -18.41 15.22
CA LYS A 265 10.01 -17.82 16.15
C LYS A 265 9.59 -16.43 15.73
N GLY A 266 10.51 -15.62 15.24
CA GLY A 266 10.32 -14.24 14.79
C GLY A 266 10.86 -14.01 13.39
N ASN A 267 10.91 -12.75 12.96
CA ASN A 267 11.48 -12.38 11.67
C ASN A 267 13.02 -12.48 11.72
N ILE A 268 13.63 -13.19 10.78
CA ILE A 268 15.09 -13.31 10.67
C ILE A 268 15.54 -12.81 9.30
N TYR A 269 16.30 -11.74 9.28
CA TYR A 269 16.76 -11.06 8.07
C TYR A 269 18.28 -11.04 8.01
N PRO A 270 18.89 -11.13 6.81
CA PRO A 270 20.32 -10.89 6.65
C PRO A 270 20.63 -9.39 6.76
N VAL A 271 21.89 -9.06 6.99
CA VAL A 271 22.40 -7.69 6.82
C VAL A 271 22.32 -7.32 5.34
N PRO A 272 21.67 -6.21 4.96
CA PRO A 272 21.56 -5.82 3.56
C PRO A 272 22.94 -5.66 2.91
N ASN A 273 23.09 -6.22 1.71
CA ASN A 273 24.26 -6.02 0.89
C ASN A 273 24.00 -4.89 -0.11
N PRO A 274 24.75 -3.76 -0.07
CA PRO A 274 24.50 -2.62 -0.96
C PRO A 274 24.73 -2.90 -2.44
N ARG A 275 25.35 -4.05 -2.79
CA ARG A 275 25.48 -4.50 -4.18
C ARG A 275 24.17 -4.98 -4.78
N PHE A 276 23.18 -5.28 -3.93
CA PHE A 276 21.87 -5.75 -4.36
C PHE A 276 20.81 -4.73 -3.93
N PRO A 277 19.86 -4.38 -4.80
CA PRO A 277 18.82 -3.40 -4.49
C PRO A 277 17.74 -3.92 -3.54
N PHE A 278 17.85 -5.18 -3.08
CA PHE A 278 16.86 -5.86 -2.24
C PHE A 278 17.47 -6.38 -0.96
N LEU A 279 16.60 -6.45 0.07
CA LEU A 279 16.87 -7.24 1.27
C LEU A 279 16.98 -8.71 0.84
N GLY A 280 18.06 -9.39 1.18
CA GLY A 280 18.24 -10.81 0.88
C GLY A 280 17.10 -11.70 1.39
N PHE A 281 17.13 -12.99 1.07
CA PHE A 281 16.15 -13.96 1.58
C PHE A 281 16.03 -13.90 3.10
N HIS A 282 14.80 -13.83 3.59
CA HIS A 282 14.53 -13.75 5.02
C HIS A 282 13.41 -14.69 5.42
N PHE A 283 13.39 -15.09 6.69
CA PHE A 283 12.32 -15.88 7.27
C PHE A 283 11.28 -14.94 7.89
N THR A 284 10.02 -15.18 7.56
CA THR A 284 8.90 -14.39 8.06
C THR A 284 7.79 -15.32 8.54
N PRO A 285 7.48 -15.35 9.84
CA PRO A 285 6.26 -15.99 10.34
C PRO A 285 5.02 -15.30 9.79
N ARG A 286 3.95 -16.09 9.61
CA ARG A 286 2.65 -15.60 9.17
C ARG A 286 1.62 -15.77 10.28
N MET A 287 0.47 -15.09 10.16
CA MET A 287 -0.61 -15.19 11.13
C MET A 287 -1.28 -16.57 11.15
N ASP A 288 -1.21 -17.33 10.06
CA ASP A 288 -1.67 -18.71 9.94
C ASP A 288 -0.69 -19.75 10.52
N GLY A 289 0.46 -19.31 11.03
CA GLY A 289 1.51 -20.17 11.61
C GLY A 289 2.51 -20.71 10.59
N SER A 290 2.35 -20.43 9.29
CA SER A 290 3.35 -20.78 8.28
C SER A 290 4.58 -19.89 8.39
N ILE A 291 5.73 -20.39 7.91
CA ILE A 291 6.97 -19.62 7.82
C ILE A 291 7.34 -19.48 6.36
N TRP A 292 7.41 -18.24 5.89
CA TRP A 292 7.80 -17.92 4.53
C TRP A 292 9.29 -17.59 4.45
N LEU A 293 9.95 -18.11 3.42
CA LEU A 293 11.34 -17.84 3.09
C LEU A 293 11.41 -17.13 1.74
N GLY A 294 11.96 -15.95 1.71
CA GLY A 294 12.01 -15.12 0.51
C GLY A 294 11.86 -13.63 0.83
N PRO A 295 11.40 -12.83 -0.16
CA PRO A 295 11.16 -13.24 -1.55
C PRO A 295 12.45 -13.33 -2.37
N ASN A 296 12.37 -13.99 -3.53
CA ASN A 296 13.25 -13.68 -4.66
C ASN A 296 12.80 -12.39 -5.33
N ALA A 297 13.37 -12.06 -6.49
CA ALA A 297 12.99 -10.87 -7.22
C ALA A 297 13.10 -11.16 -8.72
N VAL A 298 11.95 -11.18 -9.40
CA VAL A 298 11.84 -11.42 -10.83
C VAL A 298 10.97 -10.36 -11.49
N LEU A 299 11.32 -9.97 -12.71
CA LEU A 299 10.48 -9.08 -13.50
C LEU A 299 9.14 -9.78 -13.78
N ALA A 300 8.03 -9.10 -13.46
CA ALA A 300 6.72 -9.61 -13.83
C ALA A 300 6.36 -9.12 -15.24
N PHE A 301 5.84 -10.02 -16.08
CA PHE A 301 5.43 -9.67 -17.45
C PHE A 301 3.96 -9.25 -17.54
N LYS A 302 3.32 -9.07 -16.39
CA LYS A 302 1.98 -8.52 -16.21
C LYS A 302 1.93 -7.78 -14.89
N ARG A 303 1.23 -6.62 -14.82
CA ARG A 303 1.15 -5.79 -13.59
C ARG A 303 0.62 -6.53 -12.38
N GLU A 304 -0.32 -7.43 -12.60
CA GLU A 304 -0.89 -8.31 -11.58
C GLU A 304 -0.49 -9.77 -11.84
N GLY A 305 0.74 -9.98 -12.31
CA GLY A 305 1.33 -11.29 -12.60
C GLY A 305 1.78 -11.99 -11.32
N TYR A 306 0.87 -12.65 -10.61
CA TYR A 306 1.16 -13.41 -9.40
C TYR A 306 1.61 -14.85 -9.68
N SER A 307 1.54 -15.29 -10.94
CA SER A 307 1.94 -16.61 -11.40
C SER A 307 3.11 -16.55 -12.40
N LEU A 308 3.86 -17.65 -12.54
CA LEU A 308 5.02 -17.76 -13.43
C LEU A 308 4.67 -17.57 -14.92
N PHE A 309 3.43 -17.86 -15.29
CA PHE A 309 2.97 -17.86 -16.68
C PHE A 309 2.05 -16.69 -17.00
N ASP A 310 1.86 -15.76 -16.05
CA ASP A 310 1.07 -14.57 -16.31
C ASP A 310 1.83 -13.63 -17.25
N PHE A 311 1.25 -13.32 -18.41
CA PHE A 311 1.83 -12.51 -19.45
C PHE A 311 0.82 -11.51 -20.01
N ASP A 312 1.26 -10.26 -20.17
CA ASP A 312 0.55 -9.21 -20.88
C ASP A 312 1.53 -8.51 -21.83
N THR A 313 1.17 -8.41 -23.10
CA THR A 313 2.07 -7.87 -24.13
C THR A 313 2.46 -6.42 -23.86
N GLN A 314 1.53 -5.57 -23.41
CA GLN A 314 1.79 -4.17 -23.13
C GLN A 314 2.69 -4.00 -21.91
N ASP A 315 2.42 -4.76 -20.86
CA ASP A 315 3.25 -4.74 -19.65
C ASP A 315 4.64 -5.33 -19.93
N PHE A 316 4.75 -6.36 -20.76
CA PHE A 316 6.02 -6.93 -21.20
C PHE A 316 6.87 -5.93 -21.98
N VAL A 317 6.30 -5.25 -23.00
CA VAL A 317 7.00 -4.22 -23.77
C VAL A 317 7.48 -3.09 -22.85
N ASN A 318 6.64 -2.62 -21.93
CA ASN A 318 7.03 -1.59 -20.97
C ASN A 318 8.15 -2.07 -20.04
N ALA A 319 8.11 -3.35 -19.61
CA ALA A 319 9.12 -3.95 -18.74
C ALA A 319 10.49 -4.12 -19.41
N ILE A 320 10.55 -4.49 -20.70
CA ILE A 320 11.83 -4.64 -21.43
C ILE A 320 12.40 -3.33 -21.91
N SER A 321 11.62 -2.28 -22.02
CA SER A 321 12.09 -0.95 -22.47
C SER A 321 12.95 -0.24 -21.40
N TYR A 322 13.02 -0.75 -20.18
CA TYR A 322 13.78 -0.17 -19.07
C TYR A 322 14.68 -1.24 -18.44
N ARG A 323 15.99 -1.02 -18.50
CA ARG A 323 16.97 -1.80 -17.74
C ARG A 323 17.00 -1.29 -16.30
N GLY A 324 16.26 -1.95 -15.39
CA GLY A 324 16.29 -1.67 -13.96
C GLY A 324 16.63 -2.92 -13.14
N PRO A 325 17.13 -2.76 -11.90
CA PRO A 325 17.40 -3.88 -11.01
C PRO A 325 16.11 -4.52 -10.48
N SER A 326 16.14 -5.81 -10.23
CA SER A 326 14.97 -6.68 -9.99
C SER A 326 14.51 -6.80 -8.53
N GLY A 327 13.18 -6.78 -8.29
CA GLY A 327 12.45 -7.02 -7.02
C GLY A 327 10.95 -6.75 -7.13
N VAL A 328 10.08 -7.65 -6.59
CA VAL A 328 8.64 -7.50 -6.83
C VAL A 328 7.99 -6.45 -5.94
N ARG A 329 7.74 -5.33 -6.54
CA ARG A 329 6.95 -4.21 -6.00
C ARG A 329 6.50 -3.39 -7.20
N ALA A 330 5.48 -2.57 -7.04
CA ALA A 330 5.28 -1.45 -7.93
C ALA A 330 6.50 -0.54 -7.77
N LEU A 331 7.50 -0.68 -8.62
CA LEU A 331 8.66 0.23 -8.61
C LEU A 331 8.35 1.38 -9.54
N ALA A 332 8.39 2.59 -9.00
CA ALA A 332 8.30 3.80 -9.79
C ALA A 332 9.69 4.14 -10.35
N LEU A 333 9.79 4.28 -11.67
CA LEU A 333 11.01 4.69 -12.36
C LEU A 333 10.81 6.05 -13.02
N ASP A 334 11.84 6.88 -12.95
CA ASP A 334 11.90 8.14 -13.71
C ASP A 334 12.22 7.91 -15.20
N ALA A 335 12.35 9.00 -15.98
CA ALA A 335 12.64 8.96 -17.40
C ALA A 335 14.00 8.29 -17.73
N GLU A 336 14.96 8.42 -16.84
CA GLU A 336 16.30 7.86 -16.94
C GLU A 336 16.37 6.41 -16.49
N GLY A 337 15.24 5.85 -15.92
CA GLY A 337 15.16 4.50 -15.40
C GLY A 337 15.69 4.35 -13.98
N ASN A 338 15.90 5.45 -13.24
CA ASN A 338 16.28 5.39 -11.84
C ASN A 338 15.07 5.12 -10.95
N LEU A 339 15.31 4.45 -9.82
CA LEU A 339 14.27 4.16 -8.84
C LEU A 339 13.83 5.45 -8.13
N VAL A 340 12.53 5.74 -8.21
CA VAL A 340 11.87 6.79 -7.40
C VAL A 340 11.53 6.18 -6.05
N ASP A 341 12.41 6.38 -5.07
CA ASP A 341 12.39 5.64 -3.80
C ASP A 341 11.59 6.31 -2.66
N ASP A 342 10.77 7.32 -2.93
CA ASP A 342 9.89 7.94 -1.93
C ASP A 342 8.47 8.14 -2.47
N PHE A 343 7.57 8.65 -1.65
CA PHE A 343 6.19 8.92 -2.04
C PHE A 343 6.11 10.03 -3.10
N VAL A 344 5.27 9.84 -4.11
CA VAL A 344 5.01 10.82 -5.16
C VAL A 344 3.52 11.13 -5.21
N PHE A 345 3.21 12.42 -5.05
CA PHE A 345 1.88 12.99 -5.18
C PHE A 345 1.86 13.90 -6.38
N ASP A 346 0.83 13.80 -7.22
CA ASP A 346 0.68 14.62 -8.41
C ASP A 346 -0.74 15.19 -8.50
N GLY A 347 -0.87 16.43 -8.90
CA GLY A 347 -2.15 17.05 -9.22
C GLY A 347 -2.45 16.90 -10.70
N GLY A 348 -3.73 16.84 -11.08
CA GLY A 348 -4.13 16.85 -12.48
C GLY A 348 -3.63 18.09 -13.23
N LYS A 349 -3.88 18.13 -14.54
CA LYS A 349 -3.61 19.28 -15.41
C LYS A 349 -4.90 19.98 -15.81
N GLY A 350 -4.79 21.25 -16.20
CA GLY A 350 -5.94 22.06 -16.64
C GLY A 350 -7.00 22.18 -15.54
N GLU A 351 -8.26 22.03 -15.89
CA GLU A 351 -9.39 22.12 -14.96
C GLU A 351 -9.42 21.01 -13.90
N LEU A 352 -8.87 19.84 -14.22
CA LEU A 352 -8.68 18.76 -13.25
C LEU A 352 -7.58 19.07 -12.23
N GLY A 353 -6.65 19.97 -12.52
CA GLY A 353 -5.49 20.27 -11.69
C GLY A 353 -5.83 20.70 -10.26
N SER A 354 -6.94 21.41 -10.07
CA SER A 354 -7.45 21.85 -8.77
C SER A 354 -8.42 20.86 -8.10
N ARG A 355 -8.70 19.70 -8.72
CA ARG A 355 -9.77 18.80 -8.28
C ARG A 355 -9.35 17.34 -8.14
N ILE A 356 -8.11 16.99 -8.53
CA ILE A 356 -7.61 15.62 -8.46
C ILE A 356 -6.25 15.55 -7.75
N LEU A 357 -6.07 14.52 -6.94
CA LEU A 357 -4.79 14.15 -6.33
C LEU A 357 -4.48 12.69 -6.67
N HIS A 358 -3.34 12.47 -7.31
CA HIS A 358 -2.82 11.14 -7.62
C HIS A 358 -1.75 10.72 -6.64
N ILE A 359 -1.91 9.53 -6.05
CA ILE A 359 -0.82 8.85 -5.35
C ILE A 359 -0.06 8.04 -6.40
N ARG A 360 0.96 8.66 -7.02
CA ARG A 360 1.74 8.08 -8.11
C ARG A 360 2.68 6.98 -7.65
N ASN A 361 3.23 7.13 -6.46
CA ASN A 361 4.09 6.14 -5.85
C ASN A 361 3.84 6.06 -4.33
N ALA A 362 3.51 4.88 -3.86
CA ALA A 362 3.42 4.55 -2.43
C ALA A 362 4.25 3.29 -2.18
N PRO A 363 5.60 3.43 -2.13
CA PRO A 363 6.49 2.29 -2.03
C PRO A 363 6.42 1.62 -0.66
N SER A 364 6.97 0.40 -0.56
CA SER A 364 7.14 -0.24 0.75
C SER A 364 7.91 0.70 1.70
N PRO A 365 7.40 0.94 2.90
CA PRO A 365 6.48 0.13 3.69
C PRO A 365 5.02 0.65 3.71
N ALA A 366 4.42 0.94 2.58
CA ALA A 366 3.09 1.58 2.51
C ALA A 366 2.03 0.91 3.40
N ALA A 367 2.00 -0.42 3.51
CA ALA A 367 1.05 -1.11 4.37
C ALA A 367 1.24 -0.75 5.86
N SER A 368 2.48 -0.85 6.38
CA SER A 368 2.81 -0.46 7.77
C SER A 368 2.59 1.03 8.04
N SER A 369 2.69 1.85 7.00
CA SER A 369 2.57 3.30 7.08
C SER A 369 1.16 3.79 6.73
N SER A 370 0.23 2.91 6.38
CA SER A 370 -1.05 3.26 5.73
C SER A 370 -1.86 4.32 6.48
N MET A 371 -1.94 4.23 7.79
CA MET A 371 -2.64 5.24 8.60
C MET A 371 -1.91 6.60 8.61
N ALA A 372 -0.59 6.61 8.75
CA ALA A 372 0.19 7.84 8.69
C ALA A 372 0.19 8.46 7.27
N ILE A 373 0.16 7.63 6.23
CA ILE A 373 -0.05 8.06 4.84
C ILE A 373 -1.44 8.69 4.69
N ALA A 374 -2.46 8.09 5.26
CA ALA A 374 -3.84 8.59 5.19
C ALA A 374 -3.98 9.97 5.85
N GLU A 375 -3.36 10.18 7.03
CA GLU A 375 -3.29 11.48 7.67
C GLU A 375 -2.63 12.52 6.74
N MET A 376 -1.49 12.20 6.16
CA MET A 376 -0.76 13.10 5.24
C MET A 376 -1.56 13.38 3.95
N ILE A 377 -2.24 12.39 3.40
CA ILE A 377 -3.12 12.56 2.23
C ILE A 377 -4.30 13.47 2.58
N ALA A 378 -4.91 13.28 3.75
CA ALA A 378 -6.01 14.12 4.20
C ALA A 378 -5.57 15.59 4.36
N ASP A 379 -4.41 15.83 5.01
CA ASP A 379 -3.82 17.17 5.14
C ASP A 379 -3.58 17.83 3.76
N GLU A 380 -3.09 17.07 2.78
CA GLU A 380 -2.85 17.59 1.41
C GLU A 380 -4.17 17.88 0.67
N LEU A 381 -5.19 17.04 0.83
CA LEU A 381 -6.51 17.25 0.23
C LEU A 381 -7.23 18.46 0.85
N GLU A 382 -7.20 18.59 2.18
CA GLU A 382 -7.74 19.74 2.91
C GLU A 382 -7.13 21.05 2.41
N LYS A 383 -5.79 21.08 2.30
CA LYS A 383 -5.07 22.23 1.80
C LYS A 383 -5.38 22.55 0.34
N ARG A 384 -5.41 21.52 -0.52
CA ARG A 384 -5.57 21.67 -1.98
C ARG A 384 -7.00 21.98 -2.39
N PHE A 385 -7.97 21.35 -1.76
CA PHE A 385 -9.38 21.40 -2.15
C PHE A 385 -10.25 22.26 -1.24
N GLN A 386 -9.64 22.79 -0.16
CA GLN A 386 -10.34 23.62 0.84
C GLN A 386 -11.59 22.90 1.39
N LEU A 387 -11.37 21.63 1.81
CA LEU A 387 -12.42 20.77 2.36
C LEU A 387 -12.91 21.27 3.71
#